data_3f46c539be5537276f8b41eb6653fde3
#
_entry.id   3f46c539be5537276f8b41eb6653fde3
#
_cell.length_a   1.000
_cell.length_b   1.000
_cell.length_c   1.000
_cell.angle_alpha   90.00
_cell.angle_beta   90.00
_cell.angle_gamma   90.00
#
_symmetry.space_group_name_H-M   'P 1'
#
loop_
_entity.id
_entity.type
_entity.pdbx_description
1 polymer ?
#
loop_
_entity_poly.entity_id
_entity_poly.type
_entity_poly.pdbx_seq_one_letter_code
_entity_poly.pdbx_strand_id
1 'polypeptide(L)'
;MHHTGSEVSSPHTLPPTLIEKPARVAAAGSKPKLIDEYIGRVNSDTQTLSVAHMRSPSGWTEPGQTPDFDEYTVVLKGMLLIEFQGGTLEVRAGQAVITRRGEWVRYSTPEPEGAEYIAVCSPAFTVDAAHRDSP
;
A
#
# COMPACT_ATOMS: atom_id res chain seq x y z
N MET A 1 -2.00 23.18 -21.19
CA MET A 1 -2.56 23.55 -21.22
C MET A 1 -3.38 24.00 -21.38
N HIS A 2 -4.10 24.28 -21.26
CA HIS A 2 -4.83 24.75 -21.11
C HIS A 2 -5.73 25.15 -21.26
N HIS A 3 -6.41 25.49 -21.26
CA HIS A 3 -7.32 25.89 -21.30
C HIS A 3 -7.97 26.50 -21.67
N THR A 4 -8.43 26.49 -22.00
CA THR A 4 -9.18 27.01 -22.34
C THR A 4 -9.94 27.61 -22.10
N GLY A 5 -10.43 28.13 -22.30
CA GLY A 5 -11.07 28.67 -21.98
C GLY A 5 -12.02 28.76 -21.70
N SER A 6 -12.44 28.90 -21.72
CA SER A 6 -13.23 29.09 -21.36
C SER A 6 -13.80 29.06 -20.80
N GLU A 7 -14.02 29.11 -20.78
CA GLU A 7 -14.51 29.07 -20.21
C GLU A 7 -14.95 29.14 -19.33
N VAL A 8 -15.15 29.42 -19.44
CA VAL A 8 -15.63 29.52 -18.72
C VAL A 8 -15.54 29.22 -17.79
N SER A 9 -15.51 29.42 -17.62
CA SER A 9 -15.50 29.13 -16.59
C SER A 9 -14.88 28.24 -16.14
N SER A 10 -13.93 28.22 -16.18
CA SER A 10 -13.46 27.25 -15.80
C SER A 10 -13.41 26.87 -14.50
N PRO A 11 -14.17 26.86 -14.04
CA PRO A 11 -14.43 26.39 -12.73
C PRO A 11 -13.89 25.04 -12.42
N HIS A 12 -13.26 24.44 -13.37
CA HIS A 12 -12.76 23.09 -13.19
C HIS A 12 -11.27 23.07 -12.89
N THR A 13 -10.67 24.22 -12.68
CA THR A 13 -9.29 24.28 -12.27
C THR A 13 -9.21 24.07 -10.77
N LEU A 14 -8.66 22.94 -10.37
CA LEU A 14 -8.44 22.65 -8.96
C LEU A 14 -6.96 22.83 -8.65
N PRO A 15 -6.63 23.47 -7.53
CA PRO A 15 -5.25 23.52 -7.10
C PRO A 15 -4.79 22.13 -6.69
N PRO A 16 -3.48 21.85 -6.73
CA PRO A 16 -2.96 20.63 -6.15
C PRO A 16 -3.31 20.55 -4.66
N THR A 17 -3.55 19.36 -4.18
CA THR A 17 -3.81 19.14 -2.75
C THR A 17 -2.53 18.76 -2.05
N LEU A 18 -2.12 19.57 -1.08
CA LEU A 18 -0.95 19.25 -0.26
C LEU A 18 -1.36 18.33 0.88
N ILE A 19 -0.68 17.21 1.02
CA ILE A 19 -0.81 16.32 2.17
C ILE A 19 0.38 16.60 3.08
N GLU A 20 0.14 17.30 4.18
CA GLU A 20 1.24 17.77 5.03
C GLU A 20 1.86 16.66 5.85
N LYS A 21 1.09 15.64 6.22
CA LYS A 21 1.58 14.52 7.00
C LYS A 21 0.65 13.34 6.84
N PRO A 22 1.16 12.11 7.10
CA PRO A 22 0.31 10.92 7.02
C PRO A 22 -0.56 10.76 8.26
N ALA A 23 -1.52 9.83 8.15
CA ALA A 23 -2.25 9.31 9.29
C ALA A 23 -1.67 7.94 9.63
N ARG A 24 -1.37 7.71 10.91
CA ARG A 24 -0.96 6.39 11.37
C ARG A 24 -2.19 5.51 11.47
N VAL A 25 -2.18 4.38 10.75
CA VAL A 25 -3.29 3.44 10.74
C VAL A 25 -2.86 2.12 11.34
N ALA A 26 -3.85 1.33 11.81
CA ALA A 26 -3.58 0.04 12.44
C ALA A 26 -3.07 -0.96 11.41
N ALA A 27 -2.13 -1.81 11.84
CA ALA A 27 -1.55 -2.85 11.02
C ALA A 27 -1.94 -4.22 11.57
N ALA A 28 -2.07 -5.19 10.66
CA ALA A 28 -2.20 -6.59 11.02
C ALA A 28 -0.81 -7.22 11.14
N GLY A 29 -0.75 -8.40 11.80
CA GLY A 29 0.45 -9.19 11.81
C GLY A 29 0.95 -9.52 13.20
N SER A 30 2.02 -10.29 13.22
CA SER A 30 2.54 -10.92 14.43
C SER A 30 3.39 -9.99 15.30
N LYS A 31 3.84 -8.87 14.74
CA LYS A 31 4.69 -7.90 15.43
C LYS A 31 4.26 -6.49 15.08
N PRO A 32 4.62 -5.48 15.88
CA PRO A 32 4.27 -4.10 15.58
C PRO A 32 4.87 -3.65 14.25
N LYS A 33 3.99 -3.24 13.35
CA LYS A 33 4.33 -2.68 12.05
C LYS A 33 3.76 -1.27 12.00
N LEU A 34 4.49 -0.35 11.39
CA LEU A 34 4.06 1.05 11.27
C LEU A 34 3.55 1.29 9.86
N ILE A 35 2.31 1.76 9.76
CA ILE A 35 1.69 2.14 8.49
C ILE A 35 1.33 3.61 8.54
N ASP A 36 1.95 4.40 7.69
CA ASP A 36 1.66 5.81 7.54
C ASP A 36 0.97 6.02 6.19
N GLU A 37 -0.35 6.18 6.23
CA GLU A 37 -1.13 6.43 5.04
C GLU A 37 -1.03 7.91 4.69
N TYR A 38 -0.45 8.21 3.54
CA TYR A 38 -0.41 9.58 3.02
C TYR A 38 -1.66 9.93 2.26
N ILE A 39 -2.07 9.06 1.37
CA ILE A 39 -3.24 9.26 0.51
C ILE A 39 -4.11 8.02 0.63
N GLY A 40 -5.40 8.21 0.82
CA GLY A 40 -6.32 7.12 0.97
C GLY A 40 -7.58 7.52 1.71
N ARG A 41 -8.35 6.53 2.13
CA ARG A 41 -9.67 6.79 2.72
C ARG A 41 -9.59 7.51 4.06
N VAL A 42 -8.55 7.27 4.83
CA VAL A 42 -8.43 7.85 6.17
C VAL A 42 -7.84 9.26 6.12
N ASN A 43 -6.72 9.44 5.43
CA ASN A 43 -5.98 10.70 5.50
C ASN A 43 -6.43 11.75 4.49
N SER A 44 -7.02 11.37 3.38
CA SER A 44 -7.38 12.32 2.33
C SER A 44 -8.76 12.07 1.72
N ASP A 45 -9.53 11.13 2.26
CA ASP A 45 -10.84 10.76 1.72
C ASP A 45 -10.76 10.40 0.23
N THR A 46 -9.71 9.68 -0.14
CA THR A 46 -9.47 9.27 -1.52
C THR A 46 -9.84 7.81 -1.68
N GLN A 47 -10.68 7.49 -2.66
CA GLN A 47 -11.17 6.14 -2.90
C GLN A 47 -10.51 5.45 -4.08
N THR A 48 -9.94 6.20 -5.01
CA THR A 48 -9.35 5.64 -6.24
C THR A 48 -8.08 4.87 -5.99
N LEU A 49 -7.29 5.32 -5.02
CA LEU A 49 -6.07 4.62 -4.63
C LEU A 49 -5.64 5.04 -3.23
N SER A 50 -4.74 4.27 -2.65
CA SER A 50 -4.08 4.65 -1.41
C SER A 50 -2.57 4.54 -1.58
N VAL A 51 -1.84 5.39 -0.84
CA VAL A 51 -0.38 5.40 -0.82
C VAL A 51 0.06 5.41 0.64
N ALA A 52 0.79 4.39 1.04
CA ALA A 52 1.24 4.25 2.42
C ALA A 52 2.72 3.94 2.48
N HIS A 53 3.37 4.50 3.48
CA HIS A 53 4.75 4.20 3.83
C HIS A 53 4.72 3.20 4.97
N MET A 54 5.38 2.07 4.80
CA MET A 54 5.33 0.96 5.74
C MET A 54 6.70 0.61 6.27
N ARG A 55 6.77 0.33 7.57
CA ARG A 55 7.98 -0.17 8.22
C ARG A 55 7.60 -1.43 8.99
N SER A 56 8.14 -2.56 8.55
CA SER A 56 7.86 -3.86 9.17
C SER A 56 9.13 -4.37 9.83
N PRO A 57 9.07 -4.74 11.13
CA PRO A 57 10.26 -5.22 11.83
C PRO A 57 10.66 -6.62 11.39
N SER A 58 11.88 -7.03 11.76
CA SER A 58 12.35 -8.39 11.52
C SER A 58 11.38 -9.41 12.14
N GLY A 59 11.03 -10.43 11.39
CA GLY A 59 10.16 -11.50 11.87
C GLY A 59 8.67 -11.20 11.83
N TRP A 60 8.27 -10.06 11.25
CA TRP A 60 6.86 -9.76 11.08
C TRP A 60 6.26 -10.63 9.98
N THR A 61 5.05 -11.11 10.22
CA THR A 61 4.23 -11.78 9.20
C THR A 61 2.77 -11.42 9.44
N GLU A 62 1.99 -11.33 8.36
CA GLU A 62 0.56 -11.10 8.48
C GLU A 62 -0.22 -12.30 7.95
N PRO A 63 -1.54 -12.37 8.23
CA PRO A 63 -2.37 -13.39 7.62
C PRO A 63 -2.34 -13.29 6.11
N GLY A 64 -2.51 -14.41 5.42
CA GLY A 64 -2.72 -14.38 3.98
C GLY A 64 -3.97 -13.60 3.63
N GLN A 65 -4.05 -13.12 2.41
CA GLN A 65 -5.18 -12.32 1.96
C GLN A 65 -5.43 -12.53 0.47
N THR A 66 -6.67 -12.33 0.06
CA THR A 66 -7.09 -12.37 -1.34
C THR A 66 -7.77 -11.04 -1.64
N PRO A 67 -6.99 -9.99 -1.93
CA PRO A 67 -7.52 -8.64 -1.95
C PRO A 67 -8.38 -8.33 -3.18
N ASP A 68 -9.28 -7.35 -3.01
CA ASP A 68 -10.08 -6.77 -4.09
C ASP A 68 -9.37 -5.57 -4.74
N PHE A 69 -8.10 -5.38 -4.46
CA PHE A 69 -7.32 -4.29 -5.04
C PHE A 69 -6.03 -4.83 -5.64
N ASP A 70 -5.50 -4.10 -6.61
CA ASP A 70 -4.13 -4.32 -7.08
C ASP A 70 -3.20 -3.59 -6.12
N GLU A 71 -2.04 -4.17 -5.83
CA GLU A 71 -1.08 -3.54 -4.95
C GLU A 71 0.28 -3.43 -5.64
N TYR A 72 0.84 -2.23 -5.59
CA TYR A 72 2.11 -1.89 -6.22
C TYR A 72 3.04 -1.48 -5.09
N THR A 73 4.12 -2.23 -4.91
CA THR A 73 5.01 -2.00 -3.78
C THR A 73 6.43 -1.73 -4.26
N VAL A 74 7.04 -0.68 -3.74
CA VAL A 74 8.45 -0.36 -3.98
C VAL A 74 9.19 -0.51 -2.66
N VAL A 75 10.18 -1.40 -2.62
CA VAL A 75 10.96 -1.64 -1.41
C VAL A 75 12.11 -0.64 -1.36
N LEU A 76 12.21 0.07 -0.23
CA LEU A 76 13.23 1.10 0.00
C LEU A 76 14.42 0.57 0.78
N LYS A 77 14.17 -0.33 1.74
CA LYS A 77 15.20 -0.94 2.59
C LYS A 77 14.79 -2.36 2.95
N GLY A 78 15.76 -3.23 3.13
CA GLY A 78 15.52 -4.60 3.56
C GLY A 78 14.93 -5.49 2.48
N MET A 79 14.10 -6.43 2.88
CA MET A 79 13.53 -7.42 1.97
C MET A 79 12.11 -7.77 2.40
N LEU A 80 11.18 -7.67 1.46
CA LEU A 80 9.79 -8.11 1.63
C LEU A 80 9.64 -9.47 0.96
N LEU A 81 9.24 -10.46 1.74
CA LEU A 81 8.98 -11.80 1.22
C LEU A 81 7.49 -11.93 0.95
N ILE A 82 7.16 -12.41 -0.25
CA ILE A 82 5.77 -12.60 -0.66
C ILE A 82 5.57 -14.07 -0.98
N GLU A 83 4.65 -14.71 -0.26
CA GLU A 83 4.19 -16.05 -0.61
C GLU A 83 2.99 -15.91 -1.52
N PHE A 84 2.94 -16.71 -2.55
CA PHE A 84 1.80 -16.77 -3.48
C PHE A 84 1.56 -18.23 -3.87
N GLN A 85 0.57 -18.50 -4.66
CA GLN A 85 0.14 -19.87 -4.91
C GLN A 85 1.14 -20.70 -5.70
N GLY A 86 2.15 -20.17 -6.25
CA GLY A 86 3.18 -20.91 -6.98
C GLY A 86 4.51 -20.96 -6.28
N GLY A 87 4.66 -20.28 -5.14
CA GLY A 87 5.95 -20.23 -4.45
C GLY A 87 6.15 -18.97 -3.65
N THR A 88 7.39 -18.48 -3.62
CA THR A 88 7.76 -17.28 -2.89
C THR A 88 8.55 -16.35 -3.80
N LEU A 89 8.50 -15.06 -3.46
CA LEU A 89 9.21 -14.02 -4.18
C LEU A 89 9.87 -13.09 -3.17
N GLU A 90 11.16 -12.83 -3.34
CA GLU A 90 11.89 -11.86 -2.52
C GLU A 90 11.96 -10.54 -3.27
N VAL A 91 11.52 -9.47 -2.62
CA VAL A 91 11.60 -8.13 -3.18
C VAL A 91 12.56 -7.33 -2.32
N ARG A 92 13.70 -6.94 -2.89
CA ARG A 92 14.76 -6.26 -2.15
C ARG A 92 14.77 -4.78 -2.43
N ALA A 93 15.52 -4.05 -1.62
CA ALA A 93 15.65 -2.61 -1.78
C ALA A 93 15.98 -2.25 -3.23
N GLY A 94 15.24 -1.28 -3.77
CA GLY A 94 15.39 -0.84 -5.16
C GLY A 94 14.56 -1.64 -6.15
N GLN A 95 13.81 -2.63 -5.68
CA GLN A 95 12.94 -3.45 -6.53
C GLN A 95 11.48 -3.14 -6.22
N ALA A 96 10.60 -3.53 -7.13
CA ALA A 96 9.16 -3.35 -6.99
C ALA A 96 8.43 -4.63 -7.38
N VAL A 97 7.19 -4.75 -6.91
CA VAL A 97 6.35 -5.90 -7.20
C VAL A 97 4.92 -5.44 -7.41
N ILE A 98 4.21 -6.14 -8.30
CA ILE A 98 2.78 -5.96 -8.52
C ILE A 98 2.08 -7.23 -8.07
N THR A 99 1.15 -7.11 -7.12
CA THR A 99 0.27 -8.20 -6.73
C THR A 99 -1.13 -7.84 -7.19
N ARG A 100 -1.81 -8.77 -7.87
CA ARG A 100 -3.06 -8.46 -8.55
C ARG A 100 -4.25 -8.88 -7.72
N ARG A 101 -5.34 -8.13 -7.85
CA ARG A 101 -6.59 -8.44 -7.15
C ARG A 101 -7.02 -9.87 -7.45
N GLY A 102 -7.61 -10.50 -6.45
CA GLY A 102 -8.11 -11.87 -6.60
C GLY A 102 -7.04 -12.94 -6.42
N GLU A 103 -5.77 -12.59 -6.30
CA GLU A 103 -4.68 -13.53 -6.11
C GLU A 103 -4.29 -13.59 -4.64
N TRP A 104 -4.21 -14.80 -4.09
CA TRP A 104 -3.81 -14.97 -2.69
C TRP A 104 -2.33 -14.67 -2.51
N VAL A 105 -2.02 -13.88 -1.48
CA VAL A 105 -0.65 -13.54 -1.10
C VAL A 105 -0.52 -13.47 0.41
N ARG A 106 0.71 -13.68 0.91
CA ARG A 106 1.04 -13.44 2.30
C ARG A 106 2.41 -12.75 2.37
N TYR A 107 2.45 -11.64 3.10
CA TYR A 107 3.66 -10.82 3.22
C TYR A 107 4.36 -11.10 4.55
N SER A 108 5.69 -11.08 4.52
CA SER A 108 6.51 -11.19 5.74
C SER A 108 7.85 -10.52 5.53
N THR A 109 8.53 -10.22 6.65
CA THR A 109 9.83 -9.58 6.63
C THR A 109 10.79 -10.35 7.53
N PRO A 110 11.26 -11.54 7.08
CA PRO A 110 12.03 -12.46 7.93
C PRO A 110 13.49 -12.05 8.18
N GLU A 111 14.05 -11.14 7.37
CA GLU A 111 15.45 -10.79 7.50
C GLU A 111 15.71 -9.82 8.65
N PRO A 112 16.95 -9.75 9.18
CA PRO A 112 17.24 -8.95 10.37
C PRO A 112 16.88 -7.48 10.28
N GLU A 113 16.93 -6.90 9.07
CA GLU A 113 16.58 -5.48 8.87
C GLU A 113 15.10 -5.23 8.74
N GLY A 114 14.28 -6.30 8.63
CA GLY A 114 12.89 -6.12 8.27
C GLY A 114 12.76 -5.53 6.89
N ALA A 115 11.80 -4.62 6.70
CA ALA A 115 11.65 -3.93 5.42
C ALA A 115 10.98 -2.57 5.61
N GLU A 116 11.34 -1.66 4.72
CA GLU A 116 10.68 -0.36 4.59
C GLU A 116 10.28 -0.22 3.12
N TYR A 117 9.01 0.14 2.87
CA TYR A 117 8.47 0.15 1.51
C TYR A 117 7.29 1.10 1.38
N ILE A 118 7.01 1.48 0.13
CA ILE A 118 5.81 2.24 -0.24
C ILE A 118 4.86 1.27 -0.92
N ALA A 119 3.61 1.22 -0.45
CA ALA A 119 2.58 0.39 -1.03
C ALA A 119 1.45 1.26 -1.57
N VAL A 120 1.06 1.01 -2.82
CA VAL A 120 -0.05 1.68 -3.48
C VAL A 120 -1.12 0.63 -3.76
N CYS A 121 -2.34 0.86 -3.26
CA CYS A 121 -3.49 -0.01 -3.53
C CYS A 121 -4.47 0.72 -4.42
N SER A 122 -5.01 0.05 -5.43
CA SER A 122 -6.02 0.61 -6.32
C SER A 122 -7.11 -0.42 -6.56
N PRO A 123 -8.37 -0.15 -6.13
CA PRO A 123 -8.81 1.00 -5.35
C PRO A 123 -8.16 1.08 -3.97
N ALA A 124 -8.42 2.18 -3.27
CA ALA A 124 -7.79 2.44 -1.98
C ALA A 124 -8.02 1.32 -0.97
N PHE A 125 -7.01 1.05 -0.17
CA PHE A 125 -7.05 0.00 0.85
C PHE A 125 -8.21 0.21 1.83
N THR A 126 -8.91 -0.88 2.15
CA THR A 126 -9.76 -1.01 3.32
C THR A 126 -9.52 -2.39 3.93
N VAL A 127 -9.81 -2.53 5.22
CA VAL A 127 -9.66 -3.83 5.89
C VAL A 127 -10.57 -4.87 5.24
N ASP A 128 -11.80 -4.49 4.89
CA ASP A 128 -12.74 -5.41 4.26
C ASP A 128 -12.26 -5.86 2.88
N ALA A 129 -11.71 -4.95 2.09
CA ALA A 129 -11.25 -5.27 0.74
C ALA A 129 -10.01 -6.16 0.73
N ALA A 130 -9.27 -6.24 1.83
CA ALA A 130 -8.09 -7.10 1.92
C ALA A 130 -8.46 -8.59 1.99
N HIS A 131 -9.64 -8.93 2.51
CA HIS A 131 -10.10 -10.31 2.64
C HIS A 131 -9.04 -11.21 3.27
N ARG A 132 -8.63 -10.84 4.47
CA ARG A 132 -7.64 -11.61 5.21
C ARG A 132 -8.20 -12.95 5.65
N ASP A 133 -7.35 -13.97 5.61
CA ASP A 133 -7.70 -15.31 6.07
C ASP A 133 -8.06 -15.26 7.56
N SER A 134 -8.95 -16.16 7.96
CA SER A 134 -9.30 -16.30 9.37
C SER A 134 -8.10 -16.84 10.16
N PRO A 135 -7.95 -16.40 11.41
CA PRO A 135 -6.87 -16.92 12.27
C PRO A 135 -7.02 -18.40 12.57
#